data_fb30d176b7a58b4b543c204a1af09259
#
_entry.id   fb30d176b7a58b4b543c204a1af09259
#
_cell.length_a   1.000
_cell.length_b   1.000
_cell.length_c   1.000
_cell.angle_alpha   90.00
_cell.angle_beta   90.00
_cell.angle_gamma   90.00
#
_symmetry.space_group_name_H-M   'P 1'
#
loop_
_entity.id
_entity.type
_entity.pdbx_description
1 polymer ?
#
loop_
_entity_poly.entity_id
_entity_poly.type
_entity_poly.pdbx_seq_one_letter_code
_entity_poly.pdbx_strand_id
1 'polypeptide(L)'
;MLELPFSGREASPSYAMRVTDRDGAVSFTVRVQPRASRDEIVGEYQEGLKVRLTAPPVDDRANEALHRFLASKLKVTLAAVRIASGEHSRTKRVEIRGVSPALVQTLCEHS
;
A
#
# COMPACT_ATOMS: atom_id res chain seq x y z
N MET A 1 30.08 17.86 6.34
CA MET A 1 29.66 17.55 6.06
C MET A 1 28.85 17.23 5.77
N LEU A 2 28.97 17.41 5.68
CA LEU A 2 28.27 16.98 5.30
C LEU A 2 27.55 16.50 5.03
N GLU A 3 27.51 16.32 4.94
CA GLU A 3 26.87 15.68 4.65
C GLU A 3 26.04 15.16 4.53
N LEU A 4 26.21 15.24 4.58
CA LEU A 4 25.52 14.65 4.44
C LEU A 4 24.55 14.38 4.40
N PRO A 5 24.42 14.49 4.50
CA PRO A 5 23.48 14.11 4.34
C PRO A 5 22.74 13.73 3.77
N PHE A 6 23.08 13.59 3.33
CA PHE A 6 22.38 13.13 2.57
C PHE A 6 22.17 12.21 2.42
N SER A 7 22.88 12.25 2.52
CA SER A 7 22.83 11.23 2.17
C SER A 7 21.89 10.49 2.54
N GLY A 8 21.84 10.48 3.25
CA GLY A 8 20.92 9.75 3.68
C GLY A 8 19.70 9.83 3.10
N ARG A 9 19.44 10.51 2.70
CA ARG A 9 18.38 10.48 2.23
C ARG A 9 18.16 9.82 1.28
N GLU A 10 18.74 9.79 0.82
CA GLU A 10 18.57 9.22 -0.17
C GLU A 10 18.72 7.97 -0.20
N ALA A 11 19.21 7.61 0.46
CA ALA A 11 19.62 6.33 0.38
C ALA A 11 18.56 5.33 0.43
N SER A 12 17.55 5.50 0.96
CA SER A 12 16.57 4.47 1.11
C SER A 12 15.38 4.60 0.25
N PRO A 13 15.51 5.16 -0.92
CA PRO A 13 14.34 5.27 -1.76
C PRO A 13 13.79 3.95 -2.24
N SER A 14 14.56 2.90 -2.20
CA SER A 14 14.10 1.64 -2.75
C SER A 14 12.89 1.07 -2.03
N TYR A 15 12.65 1.47 -0.79
CA TYR A 15 11.46 1.01 -0.11
C TYR A 15 10.65 2.16 0.45
N ALA A 16 10.86 3.34 -0.10
CA ALA A 16 10.11 4.49 0.32
C ALA A 16 8.94 4.68 -0.64
N MET A 17 7.77 4.38 -0.19
CA MET A 17 6.62 4.72 -0.99
C MET A 17 6.08 6.07 -0.55
N ARG A 18 5.35 6.73 -1.45
CA ARG A 18 4.80 8.04 -1.17
C ARG A 18 3.52 7.88 -0.35
N VAL A 19 3.56 8.35 0.87
CA VAL A 19 2.45 8.24 1.80
C VAL A 19 1.99 9.63 2.16
N THR A 20 0.69 9.87 2.06
CA THR A 20 0.09 11.15 2.45
C THR A 20 -0.67 10.96 3.74
N ASP A 21 -0.38 11.80 4.73
CA ASP A 21 -1.03 11.75 6.03
C ASP A 21 -1.89 13.00 6.18
N ARG A 22 -3.20 12.82 6.23
CA ARG A 22 -4.11 13.95 6.32
C ARG A 22 -5.37 13.55 7.09
N ASP A 23 -5.75 14.40 8.06
CA ASP A 23 -7.01 14.23 8.79
C ASP A 23 -7.16 12.86 9.43
N GLY A 24 -6.07 12.32 9.94
CA GLY A 24 -6.11 11.03 10.61
C GLY A 24 -6.16 9.84 9.68
N ALA A 25 -6.00 10.07 8.39
CA ALA A 25 -5.97 9.01 7.41
C ALA A 25 -4.65 9.04 6.65
N VAL A 26 -4.12 7.85 6.39
CA VAL A 26 -2.91 7.69 5.60
C VAL A 26 -3.30 7.15 4.25
N SER A 27 -2.86 7.78 3.17
CA SER A 27 -3.20 7.30 1.83
C SER A 27 -1.96 7.03 1.01
N PHE A 28 -2.09 6.05 0.12
CA PHE A 28 -0.99 5.65 -0.74
C PHE A 28 -1.57 4.91 -1.93
N THR A 29 -0.72 4.70 -2.94
CA THR A 29 -1.13 4.03 -4.17
C THR A 29 -0.79 2.56 -4.09
N VAL A 30 -1.72 1.71 -4.54
CA VAL A 30 -1.52 0.27 -4.57
C VAL A 30 -1.74 -0.23 -5.99
N ARG A 31 -0.76 -0.97 -6.50
CA ARG A 31 -0.86 -1.65 -7.78
C ARG A 31 -1.23 -3.09 -7.52
N VAL A 32 -2.35 -3.55 -8.07
CA VAL A 32 -2.85 -4.90 -7.84
C VAL A 32 -2.53 -5.80 -9.02
N GLN A 33 -1.99 -6.98 -8.73
CA GLN A 33 -1.81 -8.03 -9.73
C GLN A 33 -2.78 -9.16 -9.36
N PRO A 34 -3.87 -9.36 -10.13
CA PRO A 34 -4.85 -10.40 -9.80
C PRO A 34 -4.39 -11.77 -10.30
N ARG A 35 -5.15 -12.80 -9.95
CA ARG A 35 -4.91 -14.17 -10.36
C ARG A 35 -3.54 -14.68 -9.97
N ALA A 36 -3.03 -14.22 -8.86
CA ALA A 36 -1.76 -14.71 -8.35
C ALA A 36 -1.98 -16.02 -7.63
N SER A 37 -0.89 -16.75 -7.36
CA SER A 37 -0.99 -18.01 -6.65
C SER A 37 -1.28 -17.82 -5.18
N ARG A 38 -1.00 -16.63 -4.65
CA ARG A 38 -1.31 -16.32 -3.25
C ARG A 38 -1.36 -14.81 -3.07
N ASP A 39 -2.00 -14.39 -1.99
CA ASP A 39 -2.04 -12.98 -1.63
C ASP A 39 -0.72 -12.63 -0.96
N GLU A 40 -0.03 -11.62 -1.48
CA GLU A 40 1.24 -11.22 -0.89
C GLU A 40 1.60 -9.80 -1.27
N ILE A 41 2.41 -9.17 -0.44
CA ILE A 41 2.98 -7.87 -0.74
C ILE A 41 4.28 -8.11 -1.49
N VAL A 42 4.38 -7.51 -2.68
CA VAL A 42 5.59 -7.64 -3.48
C VAL A 42 6.63 -6.62 -3.01
N GLY A 43 6.19 -5.39 -2.73
CA GLY A 43 7.10 -4.35 -2.28
C GLY A 43 6.78 -3.03 -2.94
N GLU A 44 7.74 -2.12 -2.89
CA GLU A 44 7.58 -0.80 -3.47
C GLU A 44 7.54 -0.88 -4.99
N TYR A 45 6.66 -0.07 -5.59
CA TYR A 45 6.50 -0.04 -7.04
C TYR A 45 6.01 1.33 -7.45
N GLN A 46 6.86 2.08 -8.16
CA GLN A 46 6.51 3.41 -8.68
C GLN A 46 5.93 4.30 -7.58
N GLU A 47 6.66 4.41 -6.48
CA GLU A 47 6.28 5.22 -5.33
C GLU A 47 5.03 4.74 -4.60
N GLY A 48 4.58 3.54 -4.90
CA GLY A 48 3.45 2.93 -4.22
C GLY A 48 3.78 1.52 -3.79
N LEU A 49 2.75 0.75 -3.53
CA LEU A 49 2.90 -0.62 -3.07
C LEU A 49 2.34 -1.56 -4.13
N LYS A 50 3.07 -2.62 -4.45
CA LYS A 50 2.55 -3.64 -5.34
C LYS A 50 2.10 -4.84 -4.53
N VAL A 51 0.88 -5.32 -4.82
CA VAL A 51 0.25 -6.41 -4.10
C VAL A 51 -0.24 -7.45 -5.10
N ARG A 52 0.01 -8.72 -4.80
CA ARG A 52 -0.57 -9.82 -5.57
C ARG A 52 -1.78 -10.35 -4.83
N LEU A 53 -2.84 -10.62 -5.56
CA LEU A 53 -4.06 -11.16 -4.99
C LEU A 53 -4.52 -12.36 -5.79
N THR A 54 -5.05 -13.36 -5.11
CA THR A 54 -5.59 -14.54 -5.77
C THR A 54 -6.92 -14.26 -6.43
N ALA A 55 -7.56 -13.15 -6.04
CA ALA A 55 -8.87 -12.79 -6.58
C ALA A 55 -8.83 -12.61 -8.09
N PRO A 56 -9.95 -12.88 -8.78
CA PRO A 56 -10.00 -12.63 -10.22
C PRO A 56 -10.05 -11.13 -10.49
N PRO A 57 -9.73 -10.71 -11.73
CA PRO A 57 -9.71 -9.29 -12.07
C PRO A 57 -11.12 -8.75 -12.31
N VAL A 58 -12.03 -9.02 -11.40
CA VAL A 58 -13.38 -8.47 -11.39
C VAL A 58 -13.37 -7.40 -10.31
N ASP A 59 -13.79 -6.19 -10.67
CA ASP A 59 -13.58 -5.02 -9.83
C ASP A 59 -13.98 -5.20 -8.37
N ASP A 60 -15.19 -5.63 -8.11
CA ASP A 60 -15.66 -5.75 -6.74
C ASP A 60 -14.96 -6.88 -5.99
N ARG A 61 -14.60 -7.96 -6.69
CA ARG A 61 -13.87 -9.05 -6.06
C ARG A 61 -12.47 -8.62 -5.68
N ALA A 62 -11.80 -7.95 -6.59
CA ALA A 62 -10.44 -7.47 -6.34
C ALA A 62 -10.42 -6.42 -5.24
N ASN A 63 -11.41 -5.52 -5.24
CA ASN A 63 -11.49 -4.48 -4.22
C ASN A 63 -11.75 -5.09 -2.84
N GLU A 64 -12.63 -6.05 -2.76
CA GLU A 64 -12.93 -6.70 -1.49
C GLU A 64 -11.70 -7.46 -0.97
N ALA A 65 -11.02 -8.17 -1.86
CA ALA A 65 -9.83 -8.90 -1.46
C ALA A 65 -8.74 -7.94 -0.95
N LEU A 66 -8.58 -6.80 -1.61
CA LEU A 66 -7.60 -5.81 -1.19
C LEU A 66 -7.96 -5.23 0.17
N HIS A 67 -9.23 -4.93 0.41
CA HIS A 67 -9.71 -4.46 1.70
C HIS A 67 -9.29 -5.43 2.81
N ARG A 68 -9.61 -6.69 2.63
CA ARG A 68 -9.33 -7.70 3.65
C ARG A 68 -7.83 -7.89 3.86
N PHE A 69 -7.10 -7.90 2.76
CA PHE A 69 -5.68 -8.13 2.83
C PHE A 69 -4.97 -7.01 3.60
N LEU A 70 -5.28 -5.76 3.27
CA LEU A 70 -4.65 -4.64 3.93
C LEU A 70 -5.07 -4.52 5.39
N ALA A 71 -6.36 -4.76 5.67
CA ALA A 71 -6.83 -4.73 7.05
C ALA A 71 -6.10 -5.75 7.89
N SER A 72 -5.89 -6.93 7.34
CA SER A 72 -5.19 -8.00 8.05
C SER A 72 -3.72 -7.65 8.27
N LYS A 73 -3.06 -7.12 7.24
CA LYS A 73 -1.64 -6.79 7.35
C LYS A 73 -1.40 -5.66 8.34
N LEU A 74 -2.29 -4.69 8.38
CA LEU A 74 -2.13 -3.54 9.26
C LEU A 74 -2.86 -3.71 10.58
N LYS A 75 -3.60 -4.81 10.73
CA LYS A 75 -4.31 -5.14 11.97
C LYS A 75 -5.33 -4.06 12.34
N VAL A 76 -6.09 -3.65 11.34
CA VAL A 76 -7.18 -2.70 11.54
C VAL A 76 -8.47 -3.33 11.06
N THR A 77 -9.59 -2.67 11.34
CA THR A 77 -10.89 -3.17 10.90
C THR A 77 -11.07 -2.93 9.40
N LEU A 78 -11.98 -3.66 8.79
CA LEU A 78 -12.28 -3.44 7.38
C LEU A 78 -12.78 -2.01 7.14
N ALA A 79 -13.53 -1.47 8.08
CA ALA A 79 -14.05 -0.11 7.93
C ALA A 79 -12.95 0.94 7.92
N ALA A 80 -11.77 0.63 8.46
CA ALA A 80 -10.66 1.55 8.48
C ALA A 80 -9.98 1.67 7.10
N VAL A 81 -10.23 0.73 6.20
CA VAL A 81 -9.61 0.71 4.88
C VAL A 81 -10.63 1.17 3.85
N ARG A 82 -10.24 2.11 2.99
CA ARG A 82 -11.14 2.64 1.98
C ARG A 82 -10.38 2.79 0.67
N ILE A 83 -11.01 2.41 -0.42
CA ILE A 83 -10.46 2.64 -1.76
C ILE A 83 -11.03 3.96 -2.24
N ALA A 84 -10.19 4.98 -2.26
CA ALA A 84 -10.62 6.35 -2.57
C ALA A 84 -10.80 6.58 -4.06
N SER A 85 -10.02 5.87 -4.89
CA SER A 85 -10.16 6.00 -6.34
C SER A 85 -9.52 4.79 -7.00
N GLY A 86 -9.76 4.63 -8.29
CA GLY A 86 -9.20 3.53 -9.04
C GLY A 86 -9.98 2.24 -8.87
N GLU A 87 -11.27 2.31 -8.55
CA GLU A 87 -12.07 1.11 -8.31
C GLU A 87 -12.11 0.18 -9.49
N HIS A 88 -12.00 0.73 -10.69
CA HIS A 88 -12.03 -0.07 -11.93
C HIS A 88 -10.66 -0.18 -12.57
N SER A 89 -9.62 0.07 -11.79
CA SER A 89 -8.26 0.08 -12.28
C SER A 89 -7.39 -0.84 -11.45
N ARG A 90 -6.30 -1.32 -12.02
CA ARG A 90 -5.32 -2.08 -11.24
C ARG A 90 -4.48 -1.20 -10.34
N THR A 91 -4.49 0.10 -10.58
CA THR A 91 -3.82 1.07 -9.71
C THR A 91 -4.88 1.78 -8.91
N LYS A 92 -4.83 1.63 -7.59
CA LYS A 92 -5.87 2.12 -6.70
C LYS A 92 -5.26 3.06 -5.68
N ARG A 93 -6.05 4.06 -5.29
CA ARG A 93 -5.66 4.95 -4.20
C ARG A 93 -6.38 4.50 -2.94
N VAL A 94 -5.62 4.19 -1.90
CA VAL A 94 -6.16 3.61 -0.67
C VAL A 94 -5.96 4.58 0.48
N GLU A 95 -6.97 4.68 1.36
CA GLU A 95 -6.89 5.44 2.60
C GLU A 95 -7.10 4.52 3.77
N ILE A 96 -6.30 4.68 4.81
CA ILE A 96 -6.42 3.84 5.99
C ILE A 96 -6.37 4.72 7.23
N ARG A 97 -7.34 4.52 8.11
CA ARG A 97 -7.41 5.25 9.37
C ARG A 97 -6.85 4.40 10.50
N GLY A 98 -6.35 5.09 11.52
CA GLY A 98 -5.87 4.40 12.71
C GLY A 98 -4.48 3.82 12.58
N VAL A 99 -3.72 4.25 11.56
CA VAL A 99 -2.35 3.78 11.38
C VAL A 99 -1.43 4.99 11.20
N SER A 100 -0.16 4.79 11.48
CA SER A 100 0.83 5.83 11.24
C SER A 100 1.46 5.65 9.86
N PRO A 101 2.00 6.71 9.29
CA PRO A 101 2.74 6.56 8.03
C PRO A 101 3.90 5.58 8.17
N ALA A 102 4.56 5.56 9.32
CA ALA A 102 5.67 4.64 9.55
C ALA A 102 5.21 3.18 9.46
N LEU A 103 4.05 2.89 10.03
CA LEU A 103 3.52 1.52 9.98
C LEU A 103 3.24 1.12 8.53
N VAL A 104 2.66 2.01 7.76
CA VAL A 104 2.36 1.73 6.35
C VAL A 104 3.66 1.50 5.57
N GLN A 105 4.70 2.27 5.86
CA GLN A 105 5.98 2.08 5.19
C GLN A 105 6.57 0.70 5.43
N THR A 106 6.25 0.08 6.55
CA THR A 106 6.78 -1.26 6.82
C THR A 106 6.27 -2.29 5.83
N LEU A 107 5.16 -2.01 5.16
CA LEU A 107 4.65 -2.94 4.15
C LEU A 107 5.63 -3.11 3.00
N CYS A 108 6.36 -2.06 2.66
CA CYS A 108 7.36 -2.14 1.60
C CYS A 108 8.54 -3.03 1.97
N GLU A 109 8.75 -3.21 3.24
CA GLU A 109 9.91 -3.95 3.74
C GLU A 109 9.69 -5.45 3.78
N HIS A 110 8.49 -5.88 3.46
CA HIS A 110 8.14 -7.30 3.55
C HIS A 110 8.31 -8.06 2.25
N SER A 111 8.79 -7.41 1.24
CA SER A 111 8.92 -8.10 -0.06
C SER A 111 10.09 -9.09 -0.13
#